data_efde331142532847f5563e28456b45bb
#
_entry.id   efde331142532847f5563e28456b45bb
#
_cell.length_a   1.000
_cell.length_b   1.000
_cell.length_c   1.000
_cell.angle_alpha   90.00
_cell.angle_beta   90.00
_cell.angle_gamma   90.00
#
_symmetry.space_group_name_H-M   'P 1'
#
loop_
_entity.id
_entity.type
_entity.pdbx_description
1 polymer ?
#
loop_
_entity_poly.entity_id
_entity_poly.type
_entity_poly.pdbx_seq_one_letter_code
_entity_poly.pdbx_strand_id
1 'polypeptide(L)'
;MENLPHENINSTRVMGVDLGQARIGIALSDLSGILASPFTTISHKDGSEAAITAIVQIVETEQVAEIVVGIPNSLSKANSLAGDSAKAFLSLLAERTSAKVLGFDERFTTVLATKKLRDTGHDSRSMKSKIDAMAATEILQNYLDTRGA
;
A
#
# COMPACT_ATOMS: atom_id res chain seq x y z
N MET A 1 14.42 -7.40 31.09
CA MET A 1 14.47 -7.23 30.57
C MET A 1 14.36 -7.32 29.58
N GLU A 2 14.28 -7.59 29.38
CA GLU A 2 14.25 -7.66 28.60
C GLU A 2 13.67 -7.33 27.59
N ASN A 3 13.10 -7.41 27.33
CA ASN A 3 12.29 -6.82 26.39
C ASN A 3 12.93 -5.79 25.60
N LEU A 4 13.89 -5.45 25.96
CA LEU A 4 14.65 -4.49 25.33
C LEU A 4 14.95 -4.72 23.91
N PRO A 5 15.28 -5.91 23.48
CA PRO A 5 15.70 -6.09 22.12
C PRO A 5 14.68 -5.69 21.11
N HIS A 6 13.42 -5.97 21.36
CA HIS A 6 12.50 -5.69 20.33
C HIS A 6 12.22 -4.22 20.18
N GLU A 7 12.48 -3.45 21.18
CA GLU A 7 12.33 -2.05 21.02
C GLU A 7 13.32 -1.52 20.08
N ASN A 8 14.46 -2.14 20.08
CA ASN A 8 15.53 -1.64 19.28
C ASN A 8 15.64 -2.28 17.99
N ILE A 9 14.78 -3.22 17.74
CA ILE A 9 14.77 -3.75 16.47
C ILE A 9 14.23 -2.71 15.61
N ASN A 10 15.01 -2.10 14.89
CA ASN A 10 14.58 -1.16 13.97
C ASN A 10 13.92 -1.91 12.87
N SER A 11 12.65 -2.19 13.05
CA SER A 11 11.92 -2.80 11.98
C SER A 11 12.04 -1.92 10.76
N THR A 12 12.36 -2.51 9.63
CA THR A 12 12.32 -1.81 8.37
C THR A 12 11.20 -2.39 7.52
N ARG A 13 10.20 -2.99 8.17
CA ARG A 13 9.05 -3.51 7.44
C ARG A 13 8.33 -2.37 6.75
N VAL A 14 8.04 -2.56 5.48
CA VAL A 14 7.36 -1.57 4.66
C VAL A 14 6.02 -2.14 4.23
N MET A 15 5.01 -1.28 4.21
CA MET A 15 3.70 -1.64 3.72
C MET A 15 3.52 -1.03 2.34
N GLY A 16 2.97 -1.80 1.40
CA GLY A 16 2.57 -1.28 0.11
C GLY A 16 1.06 -1.14 0.08
N VAL A 17 0.58 -0.06 -0.50
CA VAL A 17 -0.85 0.24 -0.57
C VAL A 17 -1.22 0.56 -2.00
N ASP A 18 -2.21 -0.16 -2.52
CA ASP A 18 -2.78 0.14 -3.82
C ASP A 18 -4.18 0.68 -3.59
N LEU A 19 -4.34 1.98 -3.81
CA LEU A 19 -5.56 2.68 -3.48
C LEU A 19 -6.60 2.51 -4.59
N GLY A 20 -7.62 1.70 -4.33
CA GLY A 20 -8.70 1.49 -5.28
C GLY A 20 -9.97 2.14 -4.79
N GLN A 21 -10.95 2.24 -5.67
CA GLN A 21 -12.23 2.83 -5.31
C GLN A 21 -13.05 1.92 -4.40
N ALA A 22 -13.10 0.65 -4.71
CA ALA A 22 -13.88 -0.29 -3.93
C ALA A 22 -13.07 -0.97 -2.84
N ARG A 23 -11.81 -1.24 -3.11
CA ARG A 23 -10.94 -1.96 -2.18
C ARG A 23 -9.55 -1.38 -2.24
N ILE A 24 -8.85 -1.50 -1.13
CA ILE A 24 -7.46 -1.08 -1.02
C ILE A 24 -6.62 -2.32 -0.83
N GLY A 25 -5.68 -2.56 -1.74
CA GLY A 25 -4.78 -3.70 -1.63
C GLY A 25 -3.65 -3.39 -0.67
N ILE A 26 -3.28 -4.35 0.15
CA ILE A 26 -2.21 -4.20 1.13
C ILE A 26 -1.19 -5.30 0.97
N ALA A 27 0.07 -4.92 0.92
CA ALA A 27 1.21 -5.84 0.92
C ALA A 27 2.14 -5.47 2.06
N LEU A 28 2.90 -6.43 2.53
CA LEU A 28 3.89 -6.19 3.57
C LEU A 28 5.22 -6.79 3.14
N SER A 29 6.31 -6.13 3.53
CA SER A 29 7.62 -6.73 3.37
C SER A 29 7.95 -7.55 4.61
N ASP A 30 9.03 -8.31 4.51
CA ASP A 30 9.61 -8.91 5.70
C ASP A 30 10.16 -7.81 6.61
N LEU A 31 10.59 -8.17 7.79
CA LEU A 31 11.09 -7.17 8.74
C LEU A 31 12.36 -6.48 8.25
N SER A 32 13.10 -7.13 7.36
CA SER A 32 14.31 -6.52 6.79
C SER A 32 14.03 -5.58 5.62
N GLY A 33 12.81 -5.57 5.11
CA GLY A 33 12.48 -4.67 4.02
C GLY A 33 13.04 -5.10 2.66
N ILE A 34 13.08 -6.38 2.40
CA ILE A 34 13.67 -6.91 1.17
C ILE A 34 12.65 -7.50 0.22
N LEU A 35 11.73 -8.31 0.74
CA LEU A 35 10.79 -9.06 -0.08
C LEU A 35 9.36 -8.74 0.26
N ALA A 36 8.58 -8.39 -0.76
CA ALA A 36 7.17 -8.04 -0.59
C ALA A 36 6.28 -9.27 -0.77
N SER A 37 5.20 -9.33 -0.01
CA SER A 37 4.20 -10.38 -0.12
C SER A 37 2.81 -9.77 0.02
N PRO A 38 1.80 -10.33 -0.65
CA PRO A 38 0.44 -9.84 -0.47
C PRO A 38 -0.03 -10.12 0.96
N PHE A 39 -0.78 -9.19 1.52
CA PHE A 39 -1.24 -9.33 2.89
C PHE A 39 -2.76 -9.42 2.98
N THR A 40 -3.47 -8.39 2.52
CA THR A 40 -4.92 -8.39 2.60
C THR A 40 -5.49 -7.30 1.71
N THR A 41 -6.81 -7.19 1.69
CA THR A 41 -7.47 -6.03 1.10
C THR A 41 -8.41 -5.46 2.14
N ILE A 42 -8.65 -4.17 2.01
CA ILE A 42 -9.52 -3.45 2.91
C ILE A 42 -10.64 -2.84 2.08
N SER A 43 -11.87 -2.90 2.58
CA SER A 43 -12.98 -2.26 1.91
C SER A 43 -12.81 -0.75 1.94
N HIS A 44 -13.11 -0.08 0.84
CA HIS A 44 -13.08 1.37 0.78
C HIS A 44 -14.50 1.93 0.70
N LYS A 45 -15.50 1.05 0.83
CA LYS A 45 -16.89 1.48 0.71
C LYS A 45 -17.33 2.42 1.81
N ASP A 46 -16.77 2.26 2.99
CA ASP A 46 -17.16 3.07 4.14
C ASP A 46 -16.35 4.34 4.27
N GLY A 47 -15.60 4.68 3.23
CA GLY A 47 -14.86 5.92 3.19
C GLY A 47 -13.43 5.82 3.64
N SER A 48 -12.68 6.89 3.42
CA SER A 48 -11.25 6.91 3.71
C SER A 48 -10.95 6.85 5.18
N GLU A 49 -11.81 7.43 6.03
CA GLU A 49 -11.56 7.40 7.47
C GLU A 49 -11.54 5.97 8.00
N ALA A 50 -12.54 5.16 7.61
CA ALA A 50 -12.60 3.79 8.08
C ALA A 50 -11.43 2.98 7.51
N ALA A 51 -11.08 3.21 6.25
CA ALA A 51 -9.99 2.50 5.62
C ALA A 51 -8.67 2.83 6.30
N ILE A 52 -8.44 4.10 6.61
CA ILE A 52 -7.20 4.51 7.26
C ILE A 52 -7.11 3.96 8.67
N THR A 53 -8.22 3.90 9.39
CA THR A 53 -8.22 3.28 10.71
C THR A 53 -7.77 1.83 10.62
N ALA A 54 -8.24 1.09 9.60
CA ALA A 54 -7.83 -0.29 9.42
C ALA A 54 -6.35 -0.39 9.07
N ILE A 55 -5.85 0.51 8.24
CA ILE A 55 -4.44 0.52 7.87
C ILE A 55 -3.57 0.80 9.09
N VAL A 56 -3.93 1.78 9.88
CA VAL A 56 -3.15 2.15 11.07
C VAL A 56 -3.10 0.97 12.04
N GLN A 57 -4.18 0.23 12.16
CA GLN A 57 -4.20 -0.93 13.02
C GLN A 57 -3.20 -1.99 12.54
N ILE A 58 -3.13 -2.21 11.23
CA ILE A 58 -2.15 -3.13 10.67
C ILE A 58 -0.73 -2.62 10.92
N VAL A 59 -0.51 -1.33 10.76
CA VAL A 59 0.80 -0.73 11.00
C VAL A 59 1.28 -1.03 12.41
N GLU A 60 0.40 -0.90 13.38
CA GLU A 60 0.76 -1.14 14.76
C GLU A 60 0.98 -2.61 15.05
N THR A 61 0.09 -3.45 14.55
CA THR A 61 0.16 -4.88 14.81
C THR A 61 1.37 -5.52 14.15
N GLU A 62 1.68 -5.08 12.93
CA GLU A 62 2.74 -5.70 12.13
C GLU A 62 4.07 -4.94 12.21
N GLN A 63 4.14 -3.92 13.01
CA GLN A 63 5.39 -3.16 13.23
C GLN A 63 5.91 -2.54 11.94
N VAL A 64 5.02 -1.88 11.21
CA VAL A 64 5.39 -1.25 9.95
C VAL A 64 6.08 0.08 10.21
N ALA A 65 7.22 0.29 9.59
CA ALA A 65 7.99 1.53 9.75
C ALA A 65 7.71 2.53 8.65
N GLU A 66 7.28 2.06 7.49
CA GLU A 66 7.13 2.92 6.33
C GLU A 66 5.97 2.42 5.48
N ILE A 67 5.21 3.35 4.89
CA ILE A 67 4.08 3.02 4.04
C ILE A 67 4.29 3.66 2.68
N VAL A 68 4.19 2.86 1.63
CA VAL A 68 4.33 3.32 0.25
C VAL A 68 2.98 3.19 -0.44
N VAL A 69 2.45 4.30 -0.91
CA VAL A 69 1.16 4.32 -1.58
C VAL A 69 1.37 4.53 -3.07
N GLY A 70 0.83 3.64 -3.88
CA GLY A 70 0.94 3.78 -5.32
C GLY A 70 0.16 4.99 -5.81
N ILE A 71 0.81 5.82 -6.61
CA ILE A 71 0.22 7.03 -7.14
C ILE A 71 -0.09 6.79 -8.62
N PRO A 72 -1.33 7.00 -9.06
CA PRO A 72 -1.67 6.76 -10.45
C PRO A 72 -0.85 7.58 -11.41
N ASN A 73 -0.60 7.01 -12.58
CA ASN A 73 0.12 7.71 -13.62
C ASN A 73 -0.52 9.05 -13.97
N SER A 74 -1.84 9.14 -13.83
CA SER A 74 -2.55 10.37 -14.12
C SER A 74 -2.16 11.51 -13.20
N LEU A 75 -1.41 11.24 -12.16
CA LEU A 75 -0.92 12.29 -11.30
C LEU A 75 -0.03 13.27 -12.06
N SER A 76 0.63 12.81 -13.12
CA SER A 76 1.45 13.69 -13.92
C SER A 76 0.60 14.73 -14.63
N LYS A 77 -0.71 14.54 -14.68
CA LYS A 77 -1.62 15.54 -15.20
C LYS A 77 -2.20 16.28 -14.02
N ALA A 78 -1.99 17.55 -13.99
CA ALA A 78 -2.21 18.37 -12.82
C ALA A 78 -3.59 18.30 -12.20
N ASN A 79 -4.60 17.98 -12.92
CA ASN A 79 -5.97 18.08 -12.40
C ASN A 79 -6.73 16.77 -12.40
N SER A 80 -6.04 15.64 -12.30
CA SER A 80 -6.75 14.38 -12.33
C SER A 80 -7.41 14.14 -10.96
N LEU A 81 -8.65 13.71 -10.99
CA LEU A 81 -9.37 13.39 -9.75
C LEU A 81 -8.68 12.25 -9.00
N ALA A 82 -8.15 11.29 -9.74
CA ALA A 82 -7.47 10.16 -9.11
C ALA A 82 -6.21 10.62 -8.38
N GLY A 83 -5.49 11.56 -8.98
CA GLY A 83 -4.30 12.10 -8.34
C GLY A 83 -4.65 12.90 -7.09
N ASP A 84 -5.71 13.69 -7.16
CA ASP A 84 -6.15 14.48 -6.01
C ASP A 84 -6.62 13.58 -4.87
N SER A 85 -7.34 12.52 -5.19
CA SER A 85 -7.80 11.57 -4.18
C SER A 85 -6.62 10.88 -3.51
N ALA A 86 -5.62 10.52 -4.30
CA ALA A 86 -4.43 9.86 -3.76
C ALA A 86 -3.68 10.81 -2.82
N LYS A 87 -3.55 12.07 -3.20
CA LYS A 87 -2.87 13.04 -2.34
C LYS A 87 -3.61 13.27 -1.05
N ALA A 88 -4.94 13.36 -1.12
CA ALA A 88 -5.74 13.54 0.08
C ALA A 88 -5.61 12.35 1.01
N PHE A 89 -5.61 11.15 0.44
CA PHE A 89 -5.45 9.93 1.23
C PHE A 89 -4.08 9.90 1.90
N LEU A 90 -3.03 10.24 1.16
CA LEU A 90 -1.68 10.29 1.71
C LEU A 90 -1.60 11.25 2.89
N SER A 91 -2.19 12.43 2.75
CA SER A 91 -2.14 13.43 3.81
C SER A 91 -2.86 12.96 5.06
N LEU A 92 -4.04 12.37 4.87
CA LEU A 92 -4.82 11.90 5.99
C LEU A 92 -4.14 10.74 6.70
N LEU A 93 -3.56 9.83 5.93
CA LEU A 93 -2.84 8.70 6.50
C LEU A 93 -1.64 9.18 7.29
N ALA A 94 -0.89 10.13 6.75
CA ALA A 94 0.29 10.65 7.43
C ALA A 94 -0.06 11.28 8.77
N GLU A 95 -1.25 11.87 8.88
CA GLU A 95 -1.68 12.45 10.15
C GLU A 95 -2.05 11.42 11.19
N ARG A 96 -2.37 10.19 10.77
CA ARG A 96 -2.89 9.17 11.67
C ARG A 96 -1.86 8.12 12.07
N THR A 97 -0.65 8.17 11.54
CA THR A 97 0.35 7.17 11.83
C THR A 97 1.70 7.81 12.05
N SER A 98 2.53 7.17 12.85
CA SER A 98 3.90 7.60 13.02
C SER A 98 4.83 6.99 11.98
N ALA A 99 4.34 6.03 11.20
CA ALA A 99 5.14 5.47 10.11
C ALA A 99 5.35 6.54 9.04
N LYS A 100 6.46 6.43 8.33
CA LYS A 100 6.74 7.34 7.24
C LYS A 100 5.83 7.00 6.07
N VAL A 101 5.15 7.99 5.49
CA VAL A 101 4.22 7.76 4.38
C VAL A 101 4.74 8.47 3.15
N LEU A 102 4.82 7.76 2.03
CA LEU A 102 5.27 8.35 0.79
C LEU A 102 4.53 7.77 -0.40
N GLY A 103 4.52 8.50 -1.50
CA GLY A 103 3.91 8.05 -2.74
C GLY A 103 4.95 7.46 -3.67
N PHE A 104 4.53 6.49 -4.48
CA PHE A 104 5.41 5.89 -5.48
C PHE A 104 4.65 5.84 -6.79
N ASP A 105 5.26 6.37 -7.84
CA ASP A 105 4.60 6.52 -9.13
C ASP A 105 4.40 5.16 -9.78
N GLU A 106 3.15 4.81 -10.08
CA GLU A 106 2.82 3.53 -10.69
C GLU A 106 3.42 3.34 -12.08
N ARG A 107 3.88 4.40 -12.70
CA ARG A 107 4.56 4.29 -14.01
C ARG A 107 5.78 3.39 -13.94
N PHE A 108 6.36 3.23 -12.78
CA PHE A 108 7.56 2.43 -12.62
C PHE A 108 7.27 0.99 -12.24
N THR A 109 6.03 0.55 -12.41
CA THR A 109 5.63 -0.80 -12.05
C THR A 109 4.84 -1.45 -13.17
N THR A 110 4.55 -2.75 -13.03
CA THR A 110 3.67 -3.46 -13.93
C THR A 110 2.24 -3.52 -13.40
N VAL A 111 1.95 -2.71 -12.42
CA VAL A 111 0.67 -2.78 -11.72
C VAL A 111 -0.52 -2.54 -12.62
N LEU A 112 -0.36 -1.74 -13.67
CA LEU A 112 -1.48 -1.51 -14.60
C LEU A 112 -1.89 -2.79 -15.32
N ALA A 113 -0.92 -3.63 -15.68
CA ALA A 113 -1.23 -4.91 -16.31
C ALA A 113 -1.97 -5.82 -15.34
N THR A 114 -1.54 -5.84 -14.09
CA THR A 114 -2.21 -6.64 -13.07
C THR A 114 -3.63 -6.18 -12.86
N LYS A 115 -3.86 -4.87 -12.84
CA LYS A 115 -5.20 -4.34 -12.67
C LYS A 115 -6.10 -4.68 -13.85
N LYS A 116 -5.54 -4.77 -15.06
CA LYS A 116 -6.31 -5.17 -16.21
C LYS A 116 -6.84 -6.59 -16.08
N LEU A 117 -6.05 -7.48 -15.50
CA LEU A 117 -6.53 -8.82 -15.25
C LEU A 117 -7.75 -8.80 -14.34
N ARG A 118 -7.72 -7.96 -13.33
CA ARG A 118 -8.86 -7.81 -12.42
C ARG A 118 -10.11 -7.37 -13.17
N ASP A 119 -9.94 -6.43 -14.11
CA ASP A 119 -11.08 -5.80 -14.76
C ASP A 119 -11.64 -6.58 -15.92
N THR A 120 -10.85 -7.46 -16.54
CA THR A 120 -11.28 -8.11 -17.75
C THR A 120 -11.72 -9.53 -17.57
N GLY A 121 -11.46 -10.14 -16.45
CA GLY A 121 -11.60 -11.54 -16.51
C GLY A 121 -12.68 -12.14 -15.72
N HIS A 122 -12.64 -12.01 -14.49
CA HIS A 122 -13.45 -12.87 -13.68
C HIS A 122 -14.06 -12.09 -12.59
N ASP A 123 -15.22 -12.51 -12.27
CA ASP A 123 -16.04 -11.69 -11.46
C ASP A 123 -16.06 -12.05 -10.02
N SER A 124 -15.35 -13.09 -9.60
CA SER A 124 -15.43 -13.46 -8.21
C SER A 124 -14.75 -12.40 -7.36
N ARG A 125 -15.41 -12.09 -6.25
CA ARG A 125 -14.91 -11.09 -5.33
C ARG A 125 -13.56 -11.51 -4.74
N SER A 126 -13.39 -12.81 -4.48
CA SER A 126 -12.14 -13.26 -3.91
C SER A 126 -11.00 -13.15 -4.91
N MET A 127 -11.26 -13.36 -6.19
CA MET A 127 -10.26 -13.19 -7.22
C MET A 127 -9.84 -11.72 -7.32
N LYS A 128 -10.80 -10.81 -7.28
CA LYS A 128 -10.50 -9.38 -7.35
C LYS A 128 -9.68 -8.93 -6.15
N SER A 129 -10.00 -9.46 -4.97
CA SER A 129 -9.24 -9.14 -3.78
C SER A 129 -7.80 -9.62 -3.89
N LYS A 130 -7.59 -10.82 -4.43
CA LYS A 130 -6.24 -11.33 -4.60
C LYS A 130 -5.44 -10.47 -5.56
N ILE A 131 -6.08 -10.04 -6.65
CA ILE A 131 -5.41 -9.20 -7.63
C ILE A 131 -5.06 -7.84 -7.02
N ASP A 132 -5.95 -7.29 -6.21
CA ASP A 132 -5.66 -6.01 -5.55
C ASP A 132 -4.45 -6.13 -4.63
N ALA A 133 -4.35 -7.22 -3.87
CA ALA A 133 -3.19 -7.43 -3.01
C ALA A 133 -1.92 -7.68 -3.82
N MET A 134 -2.05 -8.34 -4.98
CA MET A 134 -0.91 -8.51 -5.87
C MET A 134 -0.44 -7.18 -6.43
N ALA A 135 -1.36 -6.30 -6.77
CA ALA A 135 -0.99 -4.98 -7.26
C ALA A 135 -0.21 -4.22 -6.20
N ALA A 136 -0.66 -4.28 -4.95
CA ALA A 136 0.05 -3.65 -3.85
C ALA A 136 1.44 -4.26 -3.69
N THR A 137 1.56 -5.58 -3.89
CA THR A 137 2.84 -6.26 -3.79
C THR A 137 3.81 -5.77 -4.85
N GLU A 138 3.33 -5.55 -6.06
CA GLU A 138 4.17 -5.05 -7.14
C GLU A 138 4.66 -3.64 -6.87
N ILE A 139 3.78 -2.79 -6.36
CA ILE A 139 4.17 -1.44 -5.98
C ILE A 139 5.27 -1.50 -4.94
N LEU A 140 5.05 -2.31 -3.91
CA LEU A 140 5.99 -2.41 -2.82
C LEU A 140 7.33 -2.97 -3.27
N GLN A 141 7.32 -4.07 -4.05
CA GLN A 141 8.57 -4.69 -4.47
C GLN A 141 9.38 -3.75 -5.35
N ASN A 142 8.72 -3.02 -6.25
CA ASN A 142 9.43 -2.06 -7.08
C ASN A 142 10.07 -0.96 -6.23
N TYR A 143 9.36 -0.50 -5.22
CA TYR A 143 9.92 0.50 -4.32
C TYR A 143 11.14 -0.06 -3.58
N LEU A 144 11.02 -1.27 -3.05
CA LEU A 144 12.13 -1.87 -2.30
C LEU A 144 13.35 -2.07 -3.20
N ASP A 145 13.14 -2.51 -4.43
CA ASP A 145 14.23 -2.73 -5.37
C ASP A 145 14.92 -1.42 -5.74
N THR A 146 14.13 -0.37 -5.95
CA THR A 146 14.67 0.94 -6.28
C THR A 146 15.46 1.50 -5.11
N ARG A 147 14.94 1.35 -3.92
CA ARG A 147 15.57 1.85 -2.72
C ARG A 147 16.87 1.13 -2.40
N GLY A 148 16.90 -0.16 -2.69
CA GLY A 148 18.07 -0.97 -2.41
C GLY A 148 19.19 -0.81 -3.42
N ALA A 149 18.92 -0.14 -4.54
CA ALA A 149 19.93 -0.03 -5.61
C ALA A 149 21.04 0.97 -5.28
#